data_86e9c947854a9842bc0e13b7d749ca14
#
_entry.id   86e9c947854a9842bc0e13b7d749ca14
#
_cell.length_a   1.000
_cell.length_b   1.000
_cell.length_c   1.000
_cell.angle_alpha   90.00
_cell.angle_beta   90.00
_cell.angle_gamma   90.00
#
_symmetry.space_group_name_H-M   'P 1'
#
loop_
_entity.id
_entity.type
_entity.pdbx_description
1 polymer ?
#
loop_
_entity_poly.entity_id
_entity_poly.type
_entity_poly.pdbx_seq_one_letter_code
_entity_poly.pdbx_strand_id
1 'polypeptide(L)'
;MNASALICDAKQSFSIEEVVLEDHAPDQIVIRTLYTGVSVGTEFALIQNKMSWGPYPLCIGYMGTGVVEAVGTEIDSFKVGDEVYFRRNDTMALPDGAPVSCVCGAHCSHIVTRANTRKDVDHMIPGAANDVACMFVMPAVGLYGVDMANPRMGQTVVVHGVGLIGLGVVAACAHRGCVVVAVDINDKQLEIAKAQGADFVIDGRSSDVAEKVRRIAPEGADVVFECTGIPQCIDPAIALCREHGSFVWQGNYGSEPVSMHFLPPHAQRLKMFFPCDDGLQPCRRAVVKNMAMGALKWEQCISHRIGFMEAPAMYQSINEGQDKDVVGVVINWQT
;
A
#
# COMPACT_ATOMS: atom_id res chain seq x y z
N MET A 1 -13.25 -0.90 25.90
CA MET A 1 -13.05 -2.37 25.79
C MET A 1 -11.56 -2.69 25.72
N ASN A 2 -11.08 -3.85 26.25
CA ASN A 2 -9.68 -4.25 26.14
C ASN A 2 -9.41 -4.91 24.80
N ALA A 3 -8.24 -4.66 24.24
CA ALA A 3 -7.77 -5.23 22.98
C ALA A 3 -6.26 -5.46 23.04
N SER A 4 -5.70 -6.22 22.10
CA SER A 4 -4.25 -6.38 21.92
C SER A 4 -3.81 -5.61 20.68
N ALA A 5 -2.71 -4.87 20.79
CA ALA A 5 -2.18 -4.09 19.66
C ALA A 5 -0.66 -4.24 19.51
N LEU A 6 -0.17 -4.10 18.30
CA LEU A 6 1.26 -3.98 18.03
C LEU A 6 1.71 -2.55 18.33
N ILE A 7 2.53 -2.39 19.32
CA ILE A 7 3.01 -1.08 19.80
C ILE A 7 4.50 -0.92 19.47
N CYS A 8 4.84 0.26 19.01
CA CYS A 8 6.22 0.70 18.81
C CYS A 8 6.59 1.78 19.83
N ASP A 9 7.62 1.57 20.63
CA ASP A 9 8.11 2.53 21.62
C ASP A 9 9.09 3.58 21.00
N ALA A 10 9.52 4.54 21.82
CA ALA A 10 10.45 5.58 21.41
C ALA A 10 11.85 5.07 21.03
N LYS A 11 12.21 3.85 21.40
CA LYS A 11 13.46 3.19 20.99
C LYS A 11 13.31 2.37 19.71
N GLN A 12 12.11 2.42 19.10
CA GLN A 12 11.73 1.60 17.95
C GLN A 12 11.77 0.10 18.26
N SER A 13 11.44 -0.28 19.50
CA SER A 13 11.20 -1.64 19.92
C SER A 13 9.72 -1.96 19.78
N PHE A 14 9.42 -3.21 19.45
CA PHE A 14 8.05 -3.64 19.16
C PHE A 14 7.58 -4.67 20.19
N SER A 15 6.33 -4.55 20.61
CA SER A 15 5.67 -5.49 21.54
C SER A 15 4.18 -5.62 21.20
N ILE A 16 3.59 -6.73 21.62
CA ILE A 16 2.12 -6.83 21.70
C ILE A 16 1.72 -6.39 23.10
N GLU A 17 0.96 -5.31 23.15
CA GLU A 17 0.49 -4.73 24.43
C GLU A 17 -1.03 -4.84 24.54
N GLU A 18 -1.52 -4.95 25.78
CA GLU A 18 -2.92 -4.69 26.07
C GLU A 18 -3.19 -3.19 25.92
N VAL A 19 -4.28 -2.85 25.23
CA VAL A 19 -4.74 -1.47 25.03
C VAL A 19 -6.21 -1.35 25.38
N VAL A 20 -6.64 -0.15 25.73
CA VAL A 20 -8.03 0.20 25.97
C VAL A 20 -8.54 1.03 24.80
N LEU A 21 -9.56 0.52 24.13
CA LEU A 21 -10.34 1.24 23.13
C LEU A 21 -11.54 1.89 23.80
N GLU A 22 -11.91 3.09 23.37
CA GLU A 22 -13.14 3.74 23.82
C GLU A 22 -14.38 2.93 23.41
N ASP A 23 -15.47 3.08 24.16
CA ASP A 23 -16.75 2.52 23.73
C ASP A 23 -17.22 3.22 22.46
N HIS A 24 -17.79 2.45 21.54
CA HIS A 24 -18.20 3.00 20.23
C HIS A 24 -19.34 4.02 20.36
N ALA A 25 -19.19 5.11 19.63
CA ALA A 25 -20.21 6.16 19.50
C ALA A 25 -21.37 5.71 18.60
N PRO A 26 -22.51 6.45 18.59
CA PRO A 26 -23.65 6.12 17.73
C PRO A 26 -23.34 5.99 16.25
N ASP A 27 -22.31 6.70 15.74
CA ASP A 27 -21.85 6.70 14.34
C ASP A 27 -20.69 5.75 14.05
N GLN A 28 -20.34 4.87 15.00
CA GLN A 28 -19.21 3.94 14.93
C GLN A 28 -19.67 2.48 14.95
N ILE A 29 -18.76 1.62 14.52
CA ILE A 29 -18.86 0.16 14.64
C ILE A 29 -17.63 -0.41 15.33
N VAL A 30 -17.80 -1.58 15.93
CA VAL A 30 -16.70 -2.42 16.46
C VAL A 30 -16.47 -3.57 15.50
N ILE A 31 -15.21 -3.77 15.12
CA ILE A 31 -14.79 -4.83 14.21
C ILE A 31 -13.79 -5.72 14.96
N ARG A 32 -14.01 -7.02 14.99
CA ARG A 32 -12.99 -7.99 15.37
C ARG A 32 -12.10 -8.22 14.14
N THR A 33 -10.82 -7.92 14.32
CA THR A 33 -9.82 -8.06 13.25
C THR A 33 -9.55 -9.53 12.93
N LEU A 34 -9.55 -9.88 11.66
CA LEU A 34 -9.11 -11.18 11.17
C LEU A 34 -7.65 -11.11 10.71
N TYR A 35 -7.37 -10.18 9.80
CA TYR A 35 -6.03 -10.01 9.22
C TYR A 35 -5.72 -8.53 9.01
N THR A 36 -4.44 -8.18 9.14
CA THR A 36 -3.92 -6.86 8.75
C THR A 36 -2.74 -6.99 7.82
N GLY A 37 -2.64 -6.07 6.86
CA GLY A 37 -1.52 -6.00 5.93
C GLY A 37 -0.47 -4.99 6.39
N VAL A 38 0.80 -5.27 6.14
CA VAL A 38 1.94 -4.42 6.47
C VAL A 38 2.40 -3.64 5.23
N SER A 39 2.55 -2.35 5.39
CA SER A 39 3.15 -1.47 4.39
C SER A 39 4.62 -1.20 4.73
N VAL A 40 5.51 -2.00 4.15
CA VAL A 40 6.95 -1.92 4.43
C VAL A 40 7.55 -0.53 4.13
N GLY A 41 7.01 0.22 3.20
CA GLY A 41 7.48 1.58 2.90
C GLY A 41 7.01 2.62 3.93
N THR A 42 5.70 2.86 3.99
CA THR A 42 5.12 3.97 4.75
C THR A 42 5.20 3.76 6.26
N GLU A 43 4.90 2.56 6.75
CA GLU A 43 4.94 2.29 8.18
C GLU A 43 6.35 2.45 8.74
N PHE A 44 7.37 1.95 8.04
CA PHE A 44 8.76 2.08 8.47
C PHE A 44 9.31 3.50 8.30
N ALA A 45 8.78 4.30 7.38
CA ALA A 45 9.08 5.73 7.34
C ALA A 45 8.54 6.47 8.59
N LEU A 46 7.38 6.07 9.09
CA LEU A 46 6.79 6.59 10.34
C LEU A 46 7.57 6.12 11.57
N ILE A 47 7.85 4.81 11.67
CA ILE A 47 8.63 4.21 12.74
C ILE A 47 10.03 4.86 12.84
N GLN A 48 10.67 5.10 11.71
CA GLN A 48 12.00 5.69 11.63
C GLN A 48 12.01 7.23 11.72
N ASN A 49 10.87 7.84 12.02
CA ASN A 49 10.71 9.31 12.15
C ASN A 49 11.07 10.11 10.88
N LYS A 50 11.08 9.46 9.71
CA LYS A 50 11.22 10.14 8.41
C LYS A 50 9.97 10.99 8.08
N MET A 51 8.84 10.62 8.66
CA MET A 51 7.59 11.37 8.69
C MET A 51 7.06 11.35 10.12
N SER A 52 6.64 12.50 10.67
CA SER A 52 6.06 12.56 12.01
C SER A 52 4.54 12.47 11.94
N TRP A 53 3.95 11.66 12.82
CA TRP A 53 2.50 11.51 12.93
C TRP A 53 2.02 11.46 14.39
N GLY A 54 2.79 11.91 15.31
CA GLY A 54 2.50 11.95 16.73
C GLY A 54 3.65 11.42 17.59
N PRO A 55 3.57 11.61 18.92
CA PRO A 55 4.57 11.09 19.83
C PRO A 55 4.44 9.56 20.00
N TYR A 56 5.54 8.92 20.34
CA TYR A 56 5.52 7.54 20.81
C TYR A 56 4.78 7.42 22.16
N PRO A 57 4.18 6.25 22.46
CA PRO A 57 4.15 5.03 21.65
C PRO A 57 3.22 5.13 20.44
N LEU A 58 3.53 4.39 19.38
CA LEU A 58 2.75 4.34 18.15
C LEU A 58 2.03 3.00 18.00
N CYS A 59 0.77 3.02 17.58
CA CYS A 59 0.13 1.89 16.90
C CYS A 59 -0.04 2.24 15.42
N ILE A 60 0.60 1.48 14.55
CA ILE A 60 0.63 1.68 13.12
C ILE A 60 -0.29 0.70 12.38
N GLY A 61 -0.15 0.63 11.08
CA GLY A 61 -1.04 -0.15 10.21
C GLY A 61 -2.26 0.66 9.76
N TYR A 62 -2.67 0.46 8.51
CA TYR A 62 -3.76 1.23 7.93
C TYR A 62 -4.61 0.43 6.94
N MET A 63 -4.61 -0.89 7.07
CA MET A 63 -5.42 -1.80 6.25
C MET A 63 -5.63 -3.13 6.97
N GLY A 64 -6.83 -3.65 6.87
CA GLY A 64 -7.18 -4.94 7.44
C GLY A 64 -8.55 -5.42 7.01
N THR A 65 -8.88 -6.63 7.44
CA THR A 65 -10.17 -7.27 7.28
C THR A 65 -10.68 -7.80 8.62
N GLY A 66 -11.98 -7.85 8.78
CA GLY A 66 -12.56 -8.30 10.03
C GLY A 66 -14.05 -8.56 9.93
N VAL A 67 -14.66 -8.84 11.09
CA VAL A 67 -16.09 -9.09 11.24
C VAL A 67 -16.68 -8.07 12.21
N VAL A 68 -17.80 -7.47 11.86
CA VAL A 68 -18.51 -6.51 12.71
C VAL A 68 -19.07 -7.22 13.93
N GLU A 69 -18.77 -6.73 15.15
CA GLU A 69 -19.25 -7.28 16.42
C GLU A 69 -20.25 -6.37 17.14
N ALA A 70 -20.19 -5.05 16.90
CA ALA A 70 -21.17 -4.11 17.41
C ALA A 70 -21.40 -2.97 16.41
N VAL A 71 -22.58 -2.38 16.46
CA VAL A 71 -23.01 -1.33 15.56
C VAL A 71 -23.68 -0.21 16.36
N GLY A 72 -23.23 1.02 16.15
CA GLY A 72 -23.82 2.21 16.76
C GLY A 72 -25.23 2.50 16.25
N THR A 73 -26.02 3.20 17.04
CA THR A 73 -27.45 3.40 16.81
C THR A 73 -27.79 4.27 15.59
N GLU A 74 -26.83 4.99 15.02
CA GLU A 74 -26.99 5.81 13.82
C GLU A 74 -26.50 5.09 12.54
N ILE A 75 -26.11 3.81 12.64
CA ILE A 75 -25.59 3.04 11.52
C ILE A 75 -26.61 2.03 11.02
N ASP A 76 -27.14 2.25 9.82
CA ASP A 76 -28.07 1.35 9.15
C ASP A 76 -27.40 0.50 8.06
N SER A 77 -26.16 0.86 7.69
CA SER A 77 -25.43 0.26 6.54
C SER A 77 -24.66 -1.00 6.90
N PHE A 78 -24.49 -1.32 8.18
CA PHE A 78 -23.77 -2.50 8.67
C PHE A 78 -24.60 -3.22 9.74
N LYS A 79 -24.33 -4.52 9.90
CA LYS A 79 -24.90 -5.37 10.96
C LYS A 79 -23.84 -6.28 11.56
N VAL A 80 -24.09 -6.77 12.76
CA VAL A 80 -23.24 -7.78 13.40
C VAL A 80 -23.13 -9.01 12.51
N GLY A 81 -21.90 -9.50 12.33
CA GLY A 81 -21.56 -10.61 11.46
C GLY A 81 -21.16 -10.24 10.03
N ASP A 82 -21.28 -8.96 9.63
CA ASP A 82 -20.81 -8.54 8.31
C ASP A 82 -19.30 -8.63 8.22
N GLU A 83 -18.78 -9.23 7.15
CA GLU A 83 -17.36 -9.18 6.82
C GLU A 83 -17.04 -7.85 6.14
N VAL A 84 -15.94 -7.23 6.59
CA VAL A 84 -15.54 -5.89 6.16
C VAL A 84 -14.03 -5.80 5.92
N TYR A 85 -13.63 -4.83 5.10
CA TYR A 85 -12.26 -4.32 5.06
C TYR A 85 -12.22 -2.91 5.62
N PHE A 86 -11.17 -2.56 6.36
CA PHE A 86 -11.08 -1.31 7.11
C PHE A 86 -9.70 -0.66 7.03
N ARG A 87 -9.66 0.64 7.38
CA ARG A 87 -8.45 1.46 7.33
C ARG A 87 -7.90 1.85 8.69
N ARG A 88 -8.72 2.09 9.70
CA ARG A 88 -8.25 2.76 10.93
C ARG A 88 -9.03 2.41 12.18
N ASN A 89 -8.35 2.62 13.29
CA ASN A 89 -8.90 2.76 14.63
C ASN A 89 -8.94 4.24 15.00
N ASP A 90 -9.99 4.71 15.66
CA ASP A 90 -10.11 6.15 15.98
C ASP A 90 -9.26 6.52 17.20
N THR A 91 -9.31 5.72 18.28
CA THR A 91 -8.60 6.02 19.53
C THR A 91 -8.10 4.74 20.23
N MET A 92 -7.00 4.85 20.95
CA MET A 92 -6.56 3.85 21.93
C MET A 92 -5.65 4.46 23.00
N ALA A 93 -5.62 3.83 24.17
CA ALA A 93 -4.71 4.17 25.26
C ALA A 93 -4.11 2.89 25.87
N LEU A 94 -2.98 3.01 26.55
CA LEU A 94 -2.46 1.95 27.41
C LEU A 94 -3.34 1.78 28.67
N PRO A 95 -3.27 0.66 29.39
CA PRO A 95 -4.11 0.42 30.60
C PRO A 95 -3.93 1.46 31.71
N ASP A 96 -2.79 2.14 31.78
CA ASP A 96 -2.52 3.23 32.71
C ASP A 96 -3.11 4.59 32.28
N GLY A 97 -3.78 4.63 31.12
CA GLY A 97 -4.38 5.81 30.53
C GLY A 97 -3.43 6.64 29.65
N ALA A 98 -2.17 6.22 29.47
CA ALA A 98 -1.26 6.89 28.55
C ALA A 98 -1.76 6.76 27.09
N PRO A 99 -1.87 7.89 26.34
CA PRO A 99 -2.37 7.85 24.98
C PRO A 99 -1.39 7.15 24.04
N VAL A 100 -1.93 6.38 23.09
CA VAL A 100 -1.17 5.78 21.99
C VAL A 100 -1.48 6.57 20.72
N SER A 101 -0.44 6.99 20.01
CA SER A 101 -0.62 7.64 18.71
C SER A 101 -1.06 6.62 17.66
N CYS A 102 -2.34 6.68 17.28
CA CYS A 102 -2.90 5.84 16.22
C CYS A 102 -2.58 6.45 14.86
N VAL A 103 -1.53 5.98 14.22
CA VAL A 103 -1.29 6.26 12.80
C VAL A 103 -2.14 5.30 11.97
N CYS A 104 -3.43 5.55 11.93
CA CYS A 104 -4.51 4.63 11.59
C CYS A 104 -4.69 3.47 12.58
N GLY A 105 -3.68 2.97 13.30
CA GLY A 105 -3.80 2.00 14.38
C GLY A 105 -4.48 0.67 14.03
N ALA A 106 -4.31 0.20 12.78
CA ALA A 106 -5.00 -0.99 12.31
C ALA A 106 -4.42 -2.30 12.84
N HIS A 107 -3.17 -2.30 13.32
CA HIS A 107 -2.57 -3.50 13.92
C HIS A 107 -3.04 -3.71 15.36
N CYS A 108 -4.34 -4.00 15.47
CA CYS A 108 -5.04 -4.21 16.73
C CYS A 108 -6.08 -5.34 16.57
N SER A 109 -6.29 -6.11 17.60
CA SER A 109 -7.26 -7.22 17.62
C SER A 109 -8.71 -6.75 17.42
N HIS A 110 -9.01 -5.49 17.77
CA HIS A 110 -10.31 -4.86 17.55
C HIS A 110 -10.14 -3.44 17.03
N ILE A 111 -11.10 -3.02 16.25
CA ILE A 111 -11.16 -1.69 15.62
C ILE A 111 -12.45 -1.02 16.02
N VAL A 112 -12.36 0.21 16.54
CA VAL A 112 -13.51 1.10 16.74
C VAL A 112 -13.38 2.23 15.73
N THR A 113 -14.28 2.31 14.76
CA THR A 113 -14.16 3.25 13.64
C THR A 113 -15.51 3.78 13.17
N ARG A 114 -15.50 4.98 12.59
CA ARG A 114 -16.69 5.59 11.99
C ARG A 114 -17.16 4.84 10.76
N ALA A 115 -18.46 4.63 10.66
CA ALA A 115 -19.05 3.87 9.57
C ALA A 115 -20.20 4.60 8.85
N ASN A 116 -20.48 5.86 9.20
CA ASN A 116 -21.47 6.71 8.54
C ASN A 116 -21.06 7.16 7.13
N THR A 117 -19.76 7.03 6.82
CA THR A 117 -19.23 7.33 5.48
C THR A 117 -18.39 6.18 5.00
N ARG A 118 -18.48 5.49 4.06
CA ARG A 118 -17.61 4.36 3.60
C ARG A 118 -16.13 4.75 3.37
N LYS A 119 -15.64 5.74 4.10
CA LYS A 119 -14.27 6.22 3.97
C LYS A 119 -13.26 5.29 4.64
N ASP A 120 -13.59 4.83 5.84
CA ASP A 120 -12.67 4.06 6.68
C ASP A 120 -13.01 2.56 6.76
N VAL A 121 -14.23 2.18 6.34
CA VAL A 121 -14.70 0.79 6.30
C VAL A 121 -15.69 0.57 5.16
N ASP A 122 -15.67 -0.62 4.53
CA ASP A 122 -16.72 -1.06 3.59
C ASP A 122 -16.88 -2.59 3.66
N HIS A 123 -17.99 -3.09 3.12
CA HIS A 123 -18.29 -4.52 3.07
C HIS A 123 -17.29 -5.28 2.22
N MET A 124 -16.91 -6.46 2.72
CA MET A 124 -16.15 -7.41 1.94
C MET A 124 -16.95 -7.84 0.70
N ILE A 125 -16.26 -8.02 -0.41
CA ILE A 125 -16.86 -8.54 -1.64
C ILE A 125 -16.85 -10.07 -1.56
N PRO A 126 -18.00 -10.73 -1.74
CA PRO A 126 -18.08 -12.19 -1.71
C PRO A 126 -17.07 -12.84 -2.65
N GLY A 127 -16.34 -13.82 -2.14
CA GLY A 127 -15.27 -14.52 -2.85
C GLY A 127 -13.87 -13.93 -2.66
N ALA A 128 -13.72 -12.77 -2.04
CA ALA A 128 -12.41 -12.26 -1.65
C ALA A 128 -11.91 -13.01 -0.40
N ALA A 129 -10.68 -13.53 -0.45
CA ALA A 129 -10.05 -14.15 0.72
C ALA A 129 -9.56 -13.06 1.68
N ASN A 130 -9.93 -13.15 2.95
CA ASN A 130 -9.65 -12.14 3.97
C ASN A 130 -8.15 -11.88 4.15
N ASP A 131 -7.33 -12.93 4.13
CA ASP A 131 -5.86 -12.87 4.27
C ASP A 131 -5.13 -12.28 3.06
N VAL A 132 -5.82 -12.13 1.93
CA VAL A 132 -5.31 -11.44 0.74
C VAL A 132 -5.89 -10.03 0.65
N ALA A 133 -7.19 -9.90 0.89
CA ALA A 133 -7.91 -8.64 0.79
C ALA A 133 -7.48 -7.63 1.87
N CYS A 134 -6.91 -8.07 3.00
CA CYS A 134 -6.34 -7.16 4.01
C CYS A 134 -5.22 -6.26 3.46
N MET A 135 -4.63 -6.61 2.31
CA MET A 135 -3.60 -5.82 1.62
C MET A 135 -4.19 -4.80 0.61
N PHE A 136 -5.49 -4.59 0.58
CA PHE A 136 -6.22 -3.86 -0.46
C PHE A 136 -5.69 -2.46 -0.77
N VAL A 137 -5.10 -1.78 0.20
CA VAL A 137 -4.58 -0.42 0.04
C VAL A 137 -3.41 -0.38 -0.95
N MET A 138 -2.51 -1.36 -0.89
CA MET A 138 -1.29 -1.36 -1.71
C MET A 138 -1.60 -1.32 -3.22
N PRO A 139 -2.39 -2.26 -3.79
CA PRO A 139 -2.77 -2.17 -5.18
C PRO A 139 -3.73 -1.02 -5.49
N ALA A 140 -4.52 -0.54 -4.50
CA ALA A 140 -5.40 0.62 -4.70
C ALA A 140 -4.61 1.92 -4.90
N VAL A 141 -3.51 2.13 -4.18
CA VAL A 141 -2.57 3.25 -4.41
C VAL A 141 -2.01 3.20 -5.83
N GLY A 142 -1.58 2.03 -6.29
CA GLY A 142 -1.13 1.83 -7.68
C GLY A 142 -2.22 2.15 -8.70
N LEU A 143 -3.43 1.61 -8.49
CA LEU A 143 -4.58 1.84 -9.37
C LEU A 143 -4.95 3.31 -9.45
N TYR A 144 -4.91 4.05 -8.34
CA TYR A 144 -5.23 5.48 -8.33
C TYR A 144 -4.28 6.29 -9.23
N GLY A 145 -2.97 6.02 -9.18
CA GLY A 145 -2.02 6.65 -10.10
C GLY A 145 -2.29 6.28 -11.56
N VAL A 146 -2.67 5.03 -11.81
CA VAL A 146 -3.07 4.57 -13.16
C VAL A 146 -4.35 5.27 -13.63
N ASP A 147 -5.33 5.49 -12.76
CA ASP A 147 -6.55 6.24 -13.08
C ASP A 147 -6.25 7.71 -13.43
N MET A 148 -5.35 8.36 -12.68
CA MET A 148 -4.95 9.74 -12.95
C MET A 148 -4.23 9.89 -14.30
N ALA A 149 -3.27 9.01 -14.59
CA ALA A 149 -2.50 9.05 -15.86
C ALA A 149 -3.31 8.50 -17.03
N ASN A 150 -4.28 7.64 -16.77
CA ASN A 150 -5.21 7.03 -17.71
C ASN A 150 -4.54 6.42 -18.96
N PRO A 151 -3.56 5.51 -18.81
CA PRO A 151 -2.96 4.83 -19.95
C PRO A 151 -4.01 4.00 -20.70
N ARG A 152 -3.92 4.02 -22.03
CA ARG A 152 -4.88 3.33 -22.92
C ARG A 152 -4.31 1.99 -23.38
N MET A 153 -5.20 1.09 -23.76
CA MET A 153 -4.84 -0.17 -24.41
C MET A 153 -3.84 0.07 -25.55
N GLY A 154 -2.77 -0.73 -25.59
CA GLY A 154 -1.71 -0.66 -26.57
C GLY A 154 -0.62 0.38 -26.30
N GLN A 155 -0.79 1.26 -25.31
CA GLN A 155 0.28 2.18 -24.89
C GLN A 155 1.36 1.44 -24.09
N THR A 156 2.61 1.89 -24.25
CA THR A 156 3.74 1.35 -23.46
C THR A 156 3.86 2.11 -22.14
N VAL A 157 3.87 1.36 -21.06
CA VAL A 157 4.00 1.84 -19.70
C VAL A 157 5.28 1.29 -19.09
N VAL A 158 6.11 2.14 -18.50
CA VAL A 158 7.25 1.74 -17.69
C VAL A 158 6.91 1.94 -16.21
N VAL A 159 7.14 0.91 -15.40
CA VAL A 159 7.02 0.98 -13.94
C VAL A 159 8.42 0.83 -13.35
N HIS A 160 8.96 1.93 -12.85
CA HIS A 160 10.29 2.01 -12.26
C HIS A 160 10.19 1.87 -10.74
N GLY A 161 10.66 0.71 -10.23
CA GLY A 161 10.40 0.25 -8.87
C GLY A 161 9.11 -0.58 -8.77
N VAL A 162 9.25 -1.90 -8.59
CA VAL A 162 8.10 -2.81 -8.49
C VAL A 162 7.96 -3.42 -7.08
N GLY A 163 8.07 -2.56 -6.05
CA GLY A 163 7.55 -2.86 -4.72
C GLY A 163 6.02 -3.01 -4.74
N LEU A 164 5.37 -3.17 -3.58
CA LEU A 164 3.91 -3.43 -3.53
C LEU A 164 3.07 -2.43 -4.34
N ILE A 165 3.39 -1.14 -4.28
CA ILE A 165 2.66 -0.12 -5.05
C ILE A 165 2.92 -0.28 -6.55
N GLY A 166 4.18 -0.45 -6.95
CA GLY A 166 4.56 -0.68 -8.34
C GLY A 166 3.96 -1.95 -8.93
N LEU A 167 3.87 -3.04 -8.15
CA LEU A 167 3.16 -4.26 -8.54
C LEU A 167 1.66 -4.00 -8.78
N GLY A 168 1.04 -3.11 -7.97
CA GLY A 168 -0.33 -2.65 -8.20
C GLY A 168 -0.48 -1.88 -9.52
N VAL A 169 0.49 -1.02 -9.85
CA VAL A 169 0.55 -0.32 -11.15
C VAL A 169 0.69 -1.31 -12.30
N VAL A 170 1.62 -2.27 -12.19
CA VAL A 170 1.82 -3.33 -13.20
C VAL A 170 0.51 -4.07 -13.47
N ALA A 171 -0.14 -4.58 -12.43
CA ALA A 171 -1.38 -5.32 -12.55
C ALA A 171 -2.50 -4.48 -13.19
N ALA A 172 -2.66 -3.23 -12.76
CA ALA A 172 -3.69 -2.34 -13.28
C ALA A 172 -3.46 -1.98 -14.77
N CYS A 173 -2.20 -1.72 -15.18
CA CYS A 173 -1.85 -1.43 -16.57
C CYS A 173 -1.98 -2.66 -17.46
N ALA A 174 -1.56 -3.84 -17.01
CA ALA A 174 -1.73 -5.10 -17.73
C ALA A 174 -3.22 -5.40 -17.97
N HIS A 175 -4.07 -5.22 -16.96
CA HIS A 175 -5.53 -5.35 -17.09
C HIS A 175 -6.16 -4.39 -18.09
N ARG A 176 -5.57 -3.21 -18.28
CA ARG A 176 -6.00 -2.23 -19.30
C ARG A 176 -5.50 -2.58 -20.71
N GLY A 177 -4.69 -3.62 -20.86
CA GLY A 177 -4.11 -4.02 -22.16
C GLY A 177 -2.97 -3.11 -22.61
N CYS A 178 -2.25 -2.48 -21.68
CA CYS A 178 -1.01 -1.78 -21.96
C CYS A 178 0.13 -2.77 -22.19
N VAL A 179 1.18 -2.35 -22.88
CA VAL A 179 2.47 -3.03 -22.88
C VAL A 179 3.24 -2.58 -21.65
N VAL A 180 3.49 -3.47 -20.72
CA VAL A 180 4.05 -3.14 -19.40
C VAL A 180 5.51 -3.58 -19.30
N VAL A 181 6.39 -2.61 -19.00
CA VAL A 181 7.81 -2.81 -18.76
C VAL A 181 8.09 -2.53 -17.29
N ALA A 182 8.47 -3.56 -16.53
CA ALA A 182 8.83 -3.45 -15.12
C ALA A 182 10.36 -3.31 -14.96
N VAL A 183 10.81 -2.35 -14.15
CA VAL A 183 12.23 -2.12 -13.85
C VAL A 183 12.43 -2.15 -12.34
N ASP A 184 13.30 -3.02 -11.86
CA ASP A 184 13.69 -3.10 -10.44
C ASP A 184 15.11 -3.67 -10.29
N ILE A 185 15.74 -3.46 -9.14
CA ILE A 185 17.04 -4.05 -8.80
C ILE A 185 16.93 -5.42 -8.12
N ASN A 186 15.72 -5.81 -7.71
CA ASN A 186 15.46 -7.07 -7.02
C ASN A 186 14.84 -8.08 -7.98
N ASP A 187 15.54 -9.19 -8.22
CA ASP A 187 15.13 -10.23 -9.16
C ASP A 187 13.80 -10.87 -8.76
N LYS A 188 13.55 -11.08 -7.45
CA LYS A 188 12.28 -11.62 -6.94
C LYS A 188 11.09 -10.70 -7.24
N GLN A 189 11.29 -9.38 -7.10
CA GLN A 189 10.26 -8.39 -7.46
C GLN A 189 9.96 -8.41 -8.97
N LEU A 190 10.98 -8.58 -9.81
CA LEU A 190 10.81 -8.73 -11.26
C LEU A 190 10.04 -10.00 -11.64
N GLU A 191 10.28 -11.11 -10.94
CA GLU A 191 9.51 -12.36 -11.13
C GLU A 191 8.03 -12.17 -10.77
N ILE A 192 7.75 -11.52 -9.64
CA ILE A 192 6.38 -11.20 -9.23
C ILE A 192 5.73 -10.24 -10.23
N ALA A 193 6.44 -9.20 -10.69
CA ALA A 193 5.92 -8.27 -11.69
C ALA A 193 5.52 -8.98 -12.98
N LYS A 194 6.32 -9.97 -13.44
CA LYS A 194 5.99 -10.81 -14.57
C LYS A 194 4.72 -11.64 -14.33
N ALA A 195 4.58 -12.19 -13.14
CA ALA A 195 3.38 -12.96 -12.75
C ALA A 195 2.12 -12.06 -12.63
N GLN A 196 2.30 -10.75 -12.32
CA GLN A 196 1.24 -9.74 -12.30
C GLN A 196 0.91 -9.18 -13.70
N GLY A 197 1.60 -9.61 -14.74
CA GLY A 197 1.30 -9.27 -16.13
C GLY A 197 2.25 -8.28 -16.80
N ALA A 198 3.47 -8.06 -16.28
CA ALA A 198 4.49 -7.33 -17.03
C ALA A 198 4.93 -8.13 -18.26
N ASP A 199 4.89 -7.51 -19.43
CA ASP A 199 5.35 -8.10 -20.69
C ASP A 199 6.88 -8.21 -20.72
N PHE A 200 7.56 -7.23 -20.15
CA PHE A 200 9.01 -7.16 -20.07
C PHE A 200 9.47 -6.83 -18.66
N VAL A 201 10.58 -7.42 -18.25
CA VAL A 201 11.27 -7.10 -17.00
C VAL A 201 12.71 -6.73 -17.29
N ILE A 202 13.21 -5.68 -16.63
CA ILE A 202 14.55 -5.14 -16.84
C ILE A 202 15.24 -4.99 -15.47
N ASP A 203 16.43 -5.55 -15.33
CA ASP A 203 17.29 -5.33 -14.17
C ASP A 203 17.75 -3.86 -14.12
N GLY A 204 17.28 -3.14 -13.11
CA GLY A 204 17.58 -1.73 -12.89
C GLY A 204 19.04 -1.43 -12.51
N ARG A 205 19.84 -2.47 -12.15
CA ARG A 205 21.29 -2.33 -11.92
C ARG A 205 22.07 -2.17 -13.21
N SER A 206 21.44 -2.49 -14.35
CA SER A 206 22.08 -2.44 -15.66
C SER A 206 22.27 -0.99 -16.12
N SER A 207 23.43 -0.68 -16.71
CA SER A 207 23.70 0.65 -17.26
C SER A 207 22.94 0.97 -18.56
N ASP A 208 22.28 -0.02 -19.17
CA ASP A 208 21.61 0.05 -20.45
C ASP A 208 20.07 0.03 -20.35
N VAL A 209 19.49 0.33 -19.16
CA VAL A 209 18.02 0.34 -18.94
C VAL A 209 17.30 1.17 -20.01
N ALA A 210 17.78 2.39 -20.26
CA ALA A 210 17.17 3.28 -21.25
C ALA A 210 17.24 2.70 -22.68
N GLU A 211 18.33 2.04 -23.04
CA GLU A 211 18.47 1.37 -24.34
C GLU A 211 17.50 0.20 -24.46
N LYS A 212 17.37 -0.64 -23.42
CA LYS A 212 16.44 -1.76 -23.38
C LYS A 212 14.99 -1.28 -23.53
N VAL A 213 14.61 -0.19 -22.83
CA VAL A 213 13.28 0.41 -22.98
C VAL A 213 13.07 0.92 -24.41
N ARG A 214 14.05 1.58 -25.02
CA ARG A 214 13.94 2.07 -26.42
C ARG A 214 13.88 0.96 -27.47
N ARG A 215 14.39 -0.23 -27.19
CA ARG A 215 14.18 -1.40 -28.08
C ARG A 215 12.72 -1.85 -28.09
N ILE A 216 11.98 -1.66 -26.96
CA ILE A 216 10.56 -1.97 -26.82
C ILE A 216 9.70 -0.81 -27.33
N ALA A 217 10.04 0.41 -26.94
CA ALA A 217 9.39 1.66 -27.30
C ALA A 217 10.41 2.65 -27.87
N PRO A 218 10.64 2.66 -29.20
CA PRO A 218 11.72 3.46 -29.84
C PRO A 218 11.65 4.96 -29.56
N GLU A 219 10.45 5.51 -29.42
CA GLU A 219 10.22 6.92 -29.12
C GLU A 219 10.20 7.21 -27.61
N GLY A 220 10.28 6.19 -26.76
CA GLY A 220 10.08 6.23 -25.32
C GLY A 220 8.68 5.76 -24.89
N ALA A 221 8.46 5.64 -23.61
CA ALA A 221 7.21 5.17 -23.04
C ALA A 221 6.11 6.25 -23.03
N ASP A 222 4.86 5.85 -23.26
CA ASP A 222 3.70 6.74 -23.17
C ASP A 222 3.50 7.25 -21.74
N VAL A 223 3.70 6.37 -20.75
CA VAL A 223 3.58 6.69 -19.33
C VAL A 223 4.73 6.04 -18.57
N VAL A 224 5.36 6.78 -17.69
CA VAL A 224 6.37 6.27 -16.75
C VAL A 224 5.89 6.52 -15.34
N PHE A 225 5.78 5.45 -14.54
CA PHE A 225 5.51 5.51 -13.11
C PHE A 225 6.83 5.37 -12.36
N GLU A 226 7.20 6.39 -11.61
CA GLU A 226 8.34 6.33 -10.69
C GLU A 226 7.81 5.92 -9.30
N CYS A 227 8.10 4.68 -8.91
CA CYS A 227 7.56 4.05 -7.69
C CYS A 227 8.63 3.75 -6.64
N THR A 228 9.91 4.12 -6.89
CA THR A 228 11.00 3.80 -5.96
C THR A 228 11.01 4.70 -4.73
N GLY A 229 10.56 5.95 -4.85
CA GLY A 229 10.71 6.98 -3.82
C GLY A 229 12.17 7.40 -3.62
N ILE A 230 13.08 7.07 -4.54
CA ILE A 230 14.50 7.39 -4.49
C ILE A 230 14.76 8.60 -5.40
N PRO A 231 15.19 9.77 -4.86
CA PRO A 231 15.38 10.98 -5.66
C PRO A 231 16.32 10.81 -6.86
N GLN A 232 17.35 9.97 -6.74
CA GLN A 232 18.32 9.68 -7.81
C GLN A 232 17.71 8.93 -9.00
N CYS A 233 16.55 8.30 -8.82
CA CYS A 233 15.83 7.58 -9.89
C CYS A 233 14.95 8.49 -10.75
N ILE A 234 14.70 9.73 -10.34
CA ILE A 234 13.76 10.65 -11.01
C ILE A 234 14.20 11.01 -12.41
N ASP A 235 15.39 11.60 -12.57
CA ASP A 235 15.88 12.03 -13.88
C ASP A 235 16.08 10.86 -14.85
N PRO A 236 16.66 9.70 -14.43
CA PRO A 236 16.70 8.50 -15.25
C PRO A 236 15.31 8.02 -15.71
N ALA A 237 14.31 8.05 -14.82
CA ALA A 237 12.95 7.64 -15.15
C ALA A 237 12.25 8.65 -16.09
N ILE A 238 12.44 9.96 -15.90
CA ILE A 238 11.95 11.01 -16.82
C ILE A 238 12.51 10.77 -18.24
N ALA A 239 13.79 10.39 -18.38
CA ALA A 239 14.42 10.12 -19.66
C ALA A 239 13.83 8.94 -20.44
N LEU A 240 13.02 8.09 -19.80
CA LEU A 240 12.30 6.98 -20.42
C LEU A 240 11.00 7.43 -21.11
N CYS A 241 10.46 8.62 -20.78
CA CYS A 241 9.23 9.13 -21.38
C CYS A 241 9.46 9.51 -22.85
N ARG A 242 8.44 9.29 -23.69
CA ARG A 242 8.40 9.89 -25.01
C ARG A 242 8.00 11.37 -24.95
N GLU A 243 8.18 12.10 -26.05
CA GLU A 243 7.62 13.45 -26.20
C GLU A 243 6.08 13.42 -26.03
N HIS A 244 5.53 14.41 -25.31
CA HIS A 244 4.10 14.48 -24.91
C HIS A 244 3.63 13.30 -24.06
N GLY A 245 4.54 12.52 -23.48
CA GLY A 245 4.24 11.43 -22.54
C GLY A 245 3.77 11.94 -21.19
N SER A 246 3.57 10.99 -20.28
CA SER A 246 3.17 11.26 -18.91
C SER A 246 4.18 10.67 -17.91
N PHE A 247 4.49 11.43 -16.88
CA PHE A 247 5.31 10.99 -15.76
C PHE A 247 4.48 11.01 -14.47
N VAL A 248 4.48 9.92 -13.71
CA VAL A 248 3.70 9.76 -12.48
C VAL A 248 4.66 9.63 -11.30
N TRP A 249 4.59 10.58 -10.39
CA TRP A 249 5.30 10.62 -9.12
C TRP A 249 4.60 9.69 -8.11
N GLN A 250 4.75 8.40 -8.29
CA GLN A 250 4.04 7.40 -7.48
C GLN A 250 4.74 7.12 -6.16
N GLY A 251 6.07 7.26 -6.13
CA GLY A 251 6.89 7.08 -4.93
C GLY A 251 6.67 8.19 -3.91
N ASN A 252 6.94 7.89 -2.64
CA ASN A 252 7.00 8.88 -1.57
C ASN A 252 8.45 9.30 -1.34
N TYR A 253 8.74 10.57 -1.52
CA TYR A 253 10.11 11.15 -1.39
C TYR A 253 10.34 11.84 -0.05
N GLY A 254 9.41 11.73 0.90
CA GLY A 254 9.49 12.38 2.20
C GLY A 254 9.16 13.88 2.17
N SER A 255 9.60 14.62 3.20
CA SER A 255 9.32 16.04 3.40
C SER A 255 10.41 16.97 2.84
N GLU A 256 11.58 16.44 2.54
CA GLU A 256 12.70 17.24 2.04
C GLU A 256 12.51 17.65 0.58
N PRO A 257 13.05 18.81 0.15
CA PRO A 257 12.99 19.22 -1.25
C PRO A 257 13.65 18.20 -2.18
N VAL A 258 12.97 17.89 -3.28
CA VAL A 258 13.48 16.98 -4.33
C VAL A 258 14.06 17.82 -5.46
N SER A 259 15.29 17.50 -5.88
CA SER A 259 15.94 18.13 -7.05
C SER A 259 15.77 17.28 -8.30
N MET A 260 15.47 17.93 -9.42
CA MET A 260 15.43 17.31 -10.74
C MET A 260 15.90 18.31 -11.82
N HIS A 261 16.34 17.81 -12.98
CA HIS A 261 16.65 18.66 -14.11
C HIS A 261 15.36 19.13 -14.81
N PHE A 262 15.12 20.45 -14.78
CA PHE A 262 13.90 21.05 -15.34
C PHE A 262 13.80 20.92 -16.86
N LEU A 263 14.93 21.08 -17.58
CA LEU A 263 14.91 21.20 -19.05
C LEU A 263 14.42 19.94 -19.78
N PRO A 264 14.81 18.70 -19.42
CA PRO A 264 14.35 17.50 -20.10
C PRO A 264 12.82 17.35 -20.13
N PRO A 265 12.10 17.33 -18.98
CA PRO A 265 10.64 17.19 -19.00
C PRO A 265 9.93 18.39 -19.66
N HIS A 266 10.49 19.60 -19.56
CA HIS A 266 9.98 20.78 -20.25
C HIS A 266 10.09 20.67 -21.77
N ALA A 267 11.25 20.27 -22.29
CA ALA A 267 11.47 20.07 -23.72
C ALA A 267 10.59 18.95 -24.29
N GLN A 268 10.40 17.87 -23.54
CA GLN A 268 9.51 16.75 -23.88
C GLN A 268 8.03 17.08 -23.71
N ARG A 269 7.66 18.23 -23.14
CA ARG A 269 6.27 18.65 -22.89
C ARG A 269 5.48 17.62 -22.08
N LEU A 270 6.11 17.06 -21.03
CA LEU A 270 5.51 16.01 -20.22
C LEU A 270 4.31 16.51 -19.42
N LYS A 271 3.33 15.65 -19.24
CA LYS A 271 2.32 15.77 -18.18
C LYS A 271 2.86 15.10 -16.94
N MET A 272 2.71 15.76 -15.79
CA MET A 272 3.13 15.21 -14.51
C MET A 272 1.94 15.03 -13.56
N PHE A 273 1.88 13.89 -12.89
CA PHE A 273 0.81 13.53 -11.97
C PHE A 273 1.40 13.21 -10.60
N PHE A 274 0.72 13.64 -9.56
CA PHE A 274 1.10 13.44 -8.16
C PHE A 274 -0.04 12.72 -7.42
N PRO A 275 -0.19 11.41 -7.59
CA PRO A 275 -1.18 10.64 -6.85
C PRO A 275 -0.79 10.58 -5.38
N CYS A 276 -1.76 10.84 -4.52
CA CYS A 276 -1.60 10.69 -3.08
C CYS A 276 -2.77 9.86 -2.56
N ASP A 277 -2.48 8.99 -1.58
CA ASP A 277 -3.44 8.04 -1.02
C ASP A 277 -3.92 6.98 -2.04
N ASP A 278 -4.98 6.26 -1.75
CA ASP A 278 -5.44 5.06 -2.45
C ASP A 278 -6.70 5.27 -3.32
N GLY A 279 -7.05 6.52 -3.60
CA GLY A 279 -8.21 6.87 -4.42
C GLY A 279 -9.56 6.56 -3.79
N LEU A 280 -9.58 6.25 -2.48
CA LEU A 280 -10.79 5.95 -1.70
C LEU A 280 -11.60 4.76 -2.27
N GLN A 281 -12.91 4.76 -2.08
CA GLN A 281 -13.78 3.62 -2.39
C GLN A 281 -13.81 3.16 -3.85
N PRO A 282 -13.77 4.01 -4.87
CA PRO A 282 -13.70 3.53 -6.25
C PRO A 282 -12.52 2.59 -6.49
N CYS A 283 -11.31 2.96 -6.05
CA CYS A 283 -10.11 2.14 -6.22
C CYS A 283 -10.09 0.93 -5.29
N ARG A 284 -10.40 1.10 -4.00
CA ARG A 284 -10.45 0.02 -3.01
C ARG A 284 -11.43 -1.07 -3.41
N ARG A 285 -12.66 -0.69 -3.75
CA ARG A 285 -13.70 -1.62 -4.17
C ARG A 285 -13.33 -2.35 -5.46
N ALA A 286 -12.74 -1.65 -6.43
CA ALA A 286 -12.25 -2.26 -7.66
C ALA A 286 -11.18 -3.32 -7.38
N VAL A 287 -10.22 -3.02 -6.51
CA VAL A 287 -9.16 -3.93 -6.11
C VAL A 287 -9.72 -5.17 -5.42
N VAL A 288 -10.53 -5.02 -4.37
CA VAL A 288 -11.14 -6.15 -3.64
C VAL A 288 -12.01 -6.99 -4.57
N LYS A 289 -12.76 -6.36 -5.49
CA LYS A 289 -13.56 -7.07 -6.51
C LYS A 289 -12.66 -7.89 -7.44
N ASN A 290 -11.55 -7.34 -7.90
CA ASN A 290 -10.63 -8.06 -8.79
C ASN A 290 -9.90 -9.21 -8.06
N MET A 291 -9.60 -9.07 -6.76
CA MET A 291 -9.13 -10.18 -5.92
C MET A 291 -10.19 -11.28 -5.82
N ALA A 292 -11.44 -10.93 -5.51
CA ALA A 292 -12.56 -11.89 -5.43
C ALA A 292 -12.79 -12.67 -6.73
N MET A 293 -12.58 -12.04 -7.88
CA MET A 293 -12.74 -12.65 -9.19
C MET A 293 -11.50 -13.42 -9.68
N GLY A 294 -10.41 -13.43 -8.90
CA GLY A 294 -9.13 -14.01 -9.31
C GLY A 294 -8.43 -13.28 -10.45
N ALA A 295 -8.90 -12.07 -10.79
CA ALA A 295 -8.30 -11.24 -11.82
C ALA A 295 -7.03 -10.53 -11.30
N LEU A 296 -7.03 -10.09 -10.05
CA LEU A 296 -5.84 -9.59 -9.35
C LEU A 296 -5.29 -10.70 -8.46
N LYS A 297 -4.18 -11.31 -8.86
CA LYS A 297 -3.52 -12.43 -8.16
C LYS A 297 -2.60 -11.92 -7.04
N TRP A 298 -3.15 -11.12 -6.12
CA TRP A 298 -2.38 -10.44 -5.09
C TRP A 298 -1.72 -11.37 -4.07
N GLU A 299 -2.20 -12.59 -3.94
CA GLU A 299 -1.59 -13.64 -3.12
C GLU A 299 -0.09 -13.84 -3.43
N GLN A 300 0.30 -13.67 -4.69
CA GLN A 300 1.70 -13.79 -5.13
C GLN A 300 2.61 -12.68 -4.60
N CYS A 301 2.03 -11.57 -4.14
CA CYS A 301 2.74 -10.45 -3.52
C CYS A 301 2.94 -10.62 -2.01
N ILE A 302 2.36 -11.67 -1.39
CA ILE A 302 2.45 -11.93 0.04
C ILE A 302 3.60 -12.92 0.27
N SER A 303 4.72 -12.42 0.79
CA SER A 303 5.90 -13.23 1.09
C SER A 303 5.82 -13.90 2.47
N HIS A 304 5.15 -13.26 3.44
CA HIS A 304 5.06 -13.73 4.82
C HIS A 304 3.62 -13.69 5.34
N ARG A 305 3.19 -14.77 5.97
CA ARG A 305 1.98 -14.87 6.78
C ARG A 305 2.37 -15.29 8.18
N ILE A 306 2.12 -14.44 9.15
CA ILE A 306 2.56 -14.60 10.55
C ILE A 306 1.38 -14.46 11.51
N GLY A 307 1.49 -15.08 12.68
CA GLY A 307 0.60 -14.81 13.81
C GLY A 307 0.93 -13.43 14.44
N PHE A 308 -0.07 -12.80 15.07
CA PHE A 308 0.14 -11.48 15.68
C PHE A 308 1.24 -11.48 16.77
N MET A 309 1.43 -12.60 17.47
CA MET A 309 2.51 -12.75 18.45
C MET A 309 3.93 -12.75 17.82
N GLU A 310 4.03 -13.04 16.52
CA GLU A 310 5.29 -13.02 15.78
C GLU A 310 5.57 -11.63 15.16
N ALA A 311 4.54 -10.75 15.14
CA ALA A 311 4.65 -9.43 14.53
C ALA A 311 5.78 -8.56 15.11
N PRO A 312 6.05 -8.52 16.43
CA PRO A 312 7.17 -7.75 16.98
C PRO A 312 8.52 -8.15 16.37
N ALA A 313 8.79 -9.44 16.28
CA ALA A 313 10.05 -9.95 15.72
C ALA A 313 10.18 -9.64 14.23
N MET A 314 9.09 -9.76 13.45
CA MET A 314 9.05 -9.41 12.04
C MET A 314 9.31 -7.91 11.83
N TYR A 315 8.66 -7.05 12.61
CA TYR A 315 8.87 -5.60 12.52
C TYR A 315 10.29 -5.20 12.88
N GLN A 316 10.87 -5.83 13.92
CA GLN A 316 12.26 -5.59 14.30
C GLN A 316 13.21 -5.97 13.15
N SER A 317 13.03 -7.15 12.56
CA SER A 317 13.84 -7.65 11.44
C SER A 317 13.77 -6.72 10.21
N ILE A 318 12.56 -6.24 9.86
CA ILE A 318 12.39 -5.28 8.75
C ILE A 318 13.03 -3.93 9.08
N ASN A 319 12.84 -3.41 10.30
CA ASN A 319 13.38 -2.12 10.72
C ASN A 319 14.92 -2.10 10.71
N GLU A 320 15.55 -3.23 11.01
CA GLU A 320 16.98 -3.41 10.97
C GLU A 320 17.52 -3.82 9.58
N GLY A 321 16.65 -4.02 8.60
CA GLY A 321 17.03 -4.41 7.24
C GLY A 321 17.63 -5.80 7.13
N GLN A 322 17.28 -6.70 8.05
CA GLN A 322 17.82 -8.06 8.11
C GLN A 322 17.16 -8.98 7.09
N ASP A 323 15.85 -8.80 6.83
CA ASP A 323 15.11 -9.60 5.87
C ASP A 323 15.00 -8.88 4.52
N LYS A 324 15.78 -9.35 3.55
CA LYS A 324 15.81 -8.81 2.17
C LYS A 324 14.74 -9.41 1.26
N ASP A 325 14.06 -10.46 1.71
CA ASP A 325 13.06 -11.19 0.94
C ASP A 325 11.62 -10.73 1.21
N VAL A 326 11.45 -9.74 2.08
CA VAL A 326 10.14 -9.18 2.41
C VAL A 326 9.56 -8.42 1.21
N VAL A 327 8.37 -8.86 0.78
CA VAL A 327 7.54 -8.16 -0.20
C VAL A 327 6.27 -7.68 0.48
N GLY A 328 5.31 -8.57 0.74
CA GLY A 328 4.10 -8.30 1.50
C GLY A 328 4.04 -9.17 2.75
N VAL A 329 3.64 -8.59 3.86
CA VAL A 329 3.46 -9.30 5.14
C VAL A 329 2.00 -9.19 5.55
N VAL A 330 1.43 -10.31 5.97
CA VAL A 330 0.07 -10.39 6.52
C VAL A 330 0.12 -10.93 7.93
N ILE A 331 -0.52 -10.23 8.85
CA ILE A 331 -0.62 -10.61 10.27
C ILE A 331 -2.00 -11.22 10.51
N ASN A 332 -2.03 -12.44 11.02
CA ASN A 332 -3.24 -13.14 11.46
C ASN A 332 -3.52 -12.80 12.94
N TRP A 333 -4.69 -12.23 13.21
CA TRP A 333 -5.15 -11.85 14.56
C TRP A 333 -6.08 -12.90 15.19
N GLN A 334 -6.32 -14.00 14.49
CA GLN A 334 -7.14 -15.10 15.00
C GLN A 334 -6.26 -16.03 15.82
N THR A 335 -6.59 -16.21 17.08
CA THR A 335 -5.96 -17.17 18.02
C THR A 335 -6.63 -18.52 17.97
#